data_ab10a73d6bf16912e86c12c70f181d92
#
_entry.id   ab10a73d6bf16912e86c12c70f181d92
#
_cell.length_a   1.000
_cell.length_b   1.000
_cell.length_c   1.000
_cell.angle_alpha   90.00
_cell.angle_beta   90.00
_cell.angle_gamma   90.00
#
_symmetry.space_group_name_H-M   'P 1'
#
loop_
_entity.id
_entity.type
_entity.pdbx_description
1 polymer ?
#
loop_
_entity_poly.entity_id
_entity_poly.type
_entity_poly.pdbx_seq_one_letter_code
_entity_poly.pdbx_strand_id
1 'polypeptide(L)'
;MQPEIAAASEAPAEQETKAEPVDPPLVFSADEADAIGIVGACSYQPDKQALLTRPSALSLSDDGPAVLIVHTHSSEAYTMEAGFEYPESDALRTLDERYSVIRVGDEIADILTEAGISVLHDTQPNDYPNYNGAYERMRQTIEGYLAEYPSLSLIHI
;
A
#
# COMPACT_ATOMS: atom_id res chain seq x y z
N MET A 1 54.25 -11.32 34.12
CA MET A 1 52.80 -11.26 34.35
C MET A 1 52.18 -10.90 33.03
N GLN A 2 51.76 -11.88 32.25
CA GLN A 2 51.12 -11.68 30.95
C GLN A 2 49.62 -11.57 31.16
N PRO A 3 48.88 -10.65 30.48
CA PRO A 3 47.45 -10.68 30.52
C PRO A 3 46.90 -11.72 29.53
N GLU A 4 45.99 -12.49 30.02
CA GLU A 4 45.16 -13.51 29.40
C GLU A 4 44.32 -12.95 28.26
N ILE A 5 44.36 -13.62 27.11
CA ILE A 5 43.59 -13.25 25.92
C ILE A 5 42.20 -13.87 26.13
N ALA A 6 41.18 -13.03 26.27
CA ALA A 6 39.77 -13.47 26.35
C ALA A 6 39.29 -14.01 24.97
N ALA A 7 38.58 -15.12 25.05
CA ALA A 7 38.05 -15.90 23.96
C ALA A 7 37.09 -15.11 23.07
N ALA A 8 37.16 -15.39 21.78
CA ALA A 8 36.26 -14.88 20.75
C ALA A 8 34.82 -15.31 21.04
N SER A 9 33.91 -14.34 21.01
CA SER A 9 32.47 -14.52 21.01
C SER A 9 32.04 -15.17 19.69
N GLU A 10 31.42 -16.32 19.78
CA GLU A 10 30.75 -16.97 18.63
C GLU A 10 29.62 -16.07 18.12
N ALA A 11 29.60 -15.85 16.81
CA ALA A 11 28.51 -15.18 16.12
C ALA A 11 27.21 -16.01 16.23
N PRO A 12 26.04 -15.37 16.38
CA PRO A 12 24.77 -16.11 16.39
C PRO A 12 24.57 -16.79 15.03
N ALA A 13 24.19 -18.06 15.06
CA ALA A 13 23.80 -18.81 13.87
C ALA A 13 22.65 -18.12 13.15
N GLU A 14 22.83 -17.87 11.86
CA GLU A 14 21.75 -17.46 10.96
C GLU A 14 20.63 -18.50 11.02
N GLN A 15 19.49 -18.10 11.57
CA GLN A 15 18.26 -18.88 11.45
C GLN A 15 17.79 -18.74 10.00
N GLU A 16 17.94 -19.81 9.23
CA GLU A 16 17.24 -19.96 7.95
C GLU A 16 15.72 -19.88 8.25
N THR A 17 15.13 -18.73 7.99
CA THR A 17 13.66 -18.60 7.94
C THR A 17 13.19 -19.42 6.76
N LYS A 18 12.64 -20.59 7.06
CA LYS A 18 11.97 -21.44 6.09
C LYS A 18 10.79 -20.64 5.55
N ALA A 19 10.89 -20.20 4.30
CA ALA A 19 9.81 -19.51 3.62
C ALA A 19 8.53 -20.36 3.72
N GLU A 20 7.47 -19.78 4.27
CA GLU A 20 6.17 -20.44 4.27
C GLU A 20 5.73 -20.64 2.80
N PRO A 21 4.98 -21.72 2.50
CA PRO A 21 4.51 -21.94 1.14
C PRO A 21 3.60 -20.79 0.73
N VAL A 22 4.02 -20.06 -0.29
CA VAL A 22 3.19 -19.02 -0.92
C VAL A 22 1.96 -19.72 -1.50
N ASP A 23 0.77 -19.27 -1.11
CA ASP A 23 -0.48 -19.75 -1.69
C ASP A 23 -0.43 -19.63 -3.23
N PRO A 24 -0.98 -20.60 -3.96
CA PRO A 24 -1.01 -20.51 -5.41
C PRO A 24 -1.79 -19.25 -5.83
N PRO A 25 -1.38 -18.58 -6.92
CA PRO A 25 -2.04 -17.37 -7.38
C PRO A 25 -3.54 -17.63 -7.62
N LEU A 26 -4.38 -16.71 -7.17
CA LEU A 26 -5.82 -16.79 -7.38
C LEU A 26 -6.13 -16.77 -8.88
N VAL A 27 -6.75 -17.82 -9.37
CA VAL A 27 -7.19 -17.96 -10.76
C VAL A 27 -8.63 -18.41 -10.75
N PHE A 28 -9.51 -17.69 -11.46
CA PHE A 28 -10.91 -18.01 -11.58
C PHE A 28 -11.13 -19.03 -12.70
N SER A 29 -12.10 -19.91 -12.54
CA SER A 29 -12.62 -20.70 -13.67
C SER A 29 -13.37 -19.81 -14.67
N ALA A 30 -13.61 -20.30 -15.87
CA ALA A 30 -14.36 -19.54 -16.88
C ALA A 30 -15.77 -19.16 -16.39
N ASP A 31 -16.46 -20.07 -15.69
CA ASP A 31 -17.81 -19.82 -15.16
C ASP A 31 -17.81 -18.77 -14.05
N GLU A 32 -16.81 -18.79 -13.16
CA GLU A 32 -16.63 -17.75 -12.13
C GLU A 32 -16.30 -16.39 -12.74
N ALA A 33 -15.41 -16.34 -13.74
CA ALA A 33 -15.10 -15.12 -14.46
C ALA A 33 -16.34 -14.54 -15.18
N ASP A 34 -17.19 -15.39 -15.75
CA ASP A 34 -18.44 -14.96 -16.39
C ASP A 34 -19.45 -14.38 -15.38
N ALA A 35 -19.48 -14.89 -14.17
CA ALA A 35 -20.34 -14.38 -13.11
C ALA A 35 -19.95 -12.98 -12.61
N ILE A 36 -18.72 -12.51 -12.84
CA ILE A 36 -18.25 -11.18 -12.43
C ILE A 36 -18.85 -10.11 -13.34
N GLY A 37 -19.68 -9.23 -12.76
CA GLY A 37 -20.25 -8.08 -13.47
C GLY A 37 -19.26 -6.94 -13.59
N ILE A 38 -19.18 -6.31 -14.78
CA ILE A 38 -18.46 -5.06 -14.98
C ILE A 38 -19.49 -3.96 -15.16
N VAL A 39 -19.45 -2.97 -14.26
CA VAL A 39 -20.37 -1.83 -14.26
C VAL A 39 -19.58 -0.55 -14.43
N GLY A 40 -19.99 0.30 -15.38
CA GLY A 40 -19.37 1.59 -15.60
C GLY A 40 -19.88 2.26 -16.88
N ALA A 41 -19.65 3.56 -16.99
CA ALA A 41 -19.96 4.36 -18.18
C ALA A 41 -18.80 4.41 -19.19
N CYS A 42 -17.72 3.70 -18.96
CA CYS A 42 -16.58 3.65 -19.85
C CYS A 42 -16.90 2.85 -21.11
N SER A 43 -16.49 3.36 -22.26
CA SER A 43 -16.61 2.66 -23.55
C SER A 43 -15.66 1.46 -23.68
N TYR A 44 -14.60 1.43 -22.88
CA TYR A 44 -13.68 0.31 -22.82
C TYR A 44 -14.30 -0.84 -22.04
N GLN A 45 -14.33 -2.03 -22.63
CA GLN A 45 -14.76 -3.26 -21.99
C GLN A 45 -13.55 -4.19 -21.86
N PRO A 46 -13.04 -4.43 -20.64
CA PRO A 46 -11.93 -5.33 -20.43
C PRO A 46 -12.31 -6.77 -20.77
N ASP A 47 -11.37 -7.52 -21.35
CA ASP A 47 -11.54 -8.97 -21.54
C ASP A 47 -11.40 -9.67 -20.19
N LYS A 48 -12.52 -9.81 -19.46
CA LYS A 48 -12.54 -10.40 -18.14
C LYS A 48 -12.12 -11.89 -18.13
N GLN A 49 -12.42 -12.63 -19.21
CA GLN A 49 -11.98 -14.01 -19.33
C GLN A 49 -10.44 -14.06 -19.38
N ALA A 50 -9.82 -13.27 -20.27
CA ALA A 50 -8.36 -13.23 -20.38
C ALA A 50 -7.68 -12.72 -19.10
N LEU A 51 -8.33 -11.85 -18.34
CA LEU A 51 -7.76 -11.27 -17.10
C LEU A 51 -7.90 -12.19 -15.89
N LEU A 52 -9.04 -12.88 -15.74
CA LEU A 52 -9.37 -13.58 -14.50
C LEU A 52 -9.01 -15.08 -14.54
N THR A 53 -8.94 -15.69 -15.73
CA THR A 53 -8.64 -17.14 -15.87
C THR A 53 -7.14 -17.46 -15.98
N ARG A 54 -6.28 -16.51 -15.74
CA ARG A 54 -4.81 -16.70 -15.75
C ARG A 54 -4.18 -16.10 -14.51
N PRO A 55 -3.02 -16.61 -14.07
CA PRO A 55 -2.27 -15.99 -12.99
C PRO A 55 -1.95 -14.53 -13.30
N SER A 56 -1.93 -13.68 -12.27
CA SER A 56 -1.45 -12.31 -12.40
C SER A 56 -0.02 -12.29 -12.96
N ALA A 57 0.21 -11.38 -13.89
CA ALA A 57 1.56 -11.10 -14.38
C ALA A 57 2.32 -10.12 -13.47
N LEU A 58 1.68 -9.64 -12.41
CA LEU A 58 2.32 -8.75 -11.44
C LEU A 58 3.41 -9.52 -10.69
N SER A 59 4.61 -8.97 -10.70
CA SER A 59 5.74 -9.43 -9.89
C SER A 59 6.14 -8.29 -8.98
N LEU A 60 6.12 -8.52 -7.69
CA LEU A 60 6.63 -7.57 -6.72
C LEU A 60 8.15 -7.72 -6.64
N SER A 61 8.87 -6.60 -6.67
CA SER A 61 10.33 -6.60 -6.64
C SER A 61 10.83 -6.63 -5.19
N ASP A 62 11.90 -7.38 -4.95
CA ASP A 62 12.65 -7.36 -3.68
C ASP A 62 13.75 -6.27 -3.68
N ASP A 63 14.00 -5.61 -4.82
CA ASP A 63 15.08 -4.63 -4.99
C ASP A 63 14.70 -3.21 -4.50
N GLY A 64 13.54 -3.05 -3.85
CA GLY A 64 13.05 -1.77 -3.36
C GLY A 64 11.56 -1.80 -3.06
N PRO A 65 10.95 -0.62 -2.81
CA PRO A 65 9.51 -0.57 -2.56
C PRO A 65 8.71 -1.07 -3.77
N ALA A 66 7.80 -2.00 -3.50
CA ALA A 66 6.96 -2.62 -4.51
C ALA A 66 5.57 -1.97 -4.59
N VAL A 67 5.10 -1.41 -3.47
CA VAL A 67 3.77 -0.79 -3.34
C VAL A 67 3.93 0.64 -2.88
N LEU A 68 3.17 1.55 -3.50
CA LEU A 68 3.00 2.94 -3.07
C LEU A 68 1.55 3.15 -2.66
N ILE A 69 1.33 3.65 -1.45
CA ILE A 69 0.04 4.13 -0.96
C ILE A 69 0.08 5.65 -0.95
N VAL A 70 -0.89 6.29 -1.58
CA VAL A 70 -1.03 7.75 -1.64
C VAL A 70 -2.48 8.14 -1.38
N HIS A 71 -2.72 9.38 -0.99
CA HIS A 71 -4.06 9.89 -0.70
C HIS A 71 -4.34 11.16 -1.51
N THR A 72 -5.34 11.12 -2.39
CA THR A 72 -5.83 12.32 -3.08
C THR A 72 -6.46 13.27 -2.06
N HIS A 73 -7.28 12.72 -1.15
CA HIS A 73 -8.01 13.44 -0.11
C HIS A 73 -7.59 12.93 1.27
N SER A 74 -6.37 13.30 1.67
CA SER A 74 -5.74 12.86 2.92
C SER A 74 -6.46 13.34 4.20
N SER A 75 -7.21 14.44 4.11
CA SER A 75 -7.93 15.01 5.25
C SER A 75 -9.30 14.38 5.50
N GLU A 76 -9.81 13.51 4.62
CA GLU A 76 -11.10 12.86 4.81
C GLU A 76 -11.10 11.97 6.06
N ALA A 77 -12.22 12.01 6.80
CA ALA A 77 -12.40 11.28 8.04
C ALA A 77 -13.78 10.65 8.11
N TYR A 78 -13.91 9.61 8.92
CA TYR A 78 -15.19 8.97 9.17
C TYR A 78 -16.06 9.82 10.10
N THR A 79 -17.38 9.59 10.08
CA THR A 79 -18.30 10.21 11.02
C THR A 79 -17.89 9.93 12.45
N MET A 80 -17.81 10.98 13.28
CA MET A 80 -17.48 10.84 14.70
C MET A 80 -18.52 10.02 15.44
N GLU A 81 -18.04 9.12 16.28
CA GLU A 81 -18.83 8.42 17.26
C GLU A 81 -18.49 8.94 18.66
N ALA A 82 -19.40 8.77 19.63
CA ALA A 82 -19.16 9.19 21.00
C ALA A 82 -17.91 8.50 21.59
N GLY A 83 -16.95 9.30 22.05
CA GLY A 83 -15.66 8.85 22.56
C GLY A 83 -14.55 8.74 21.50
N PHE A 84 -14.87 9.04 20.24
CA PHE A 84 -13.92 9.07 19.11
C PHE A 84 -13.97 10.43 18.39
N GLU A 85 -14.16 11.49 19.13
CA GLU A 85 -14.19 12.85 18.60
C GLU A 85 -12.78 13.28 18.18
N TYR A 86 -12.70 14.00 17.07
CA TYR A 86 -11.47 14.58 16.54
C TYR A 86 -11.65 16.07 16.21
N PRO A 87 -10.57 16.87 16.17
CA PRO A 87 -10.65 18.26 15.74
C PRO A 87 -10.93 18.32 14.24
N GLU A 88 -12.12 18.79 13.86
CA GLU A 88 -12.46 18.99 12.45
C GLU A 88 -11.69 20.18 11.85
N SER A 89 -11.15 20.02 10.66
CA SER A 89 -10.66 21.09 9.80
C SER A 89 -11.75 21.61 8.85
N ASP A 90 -12.73 20.76 8.51
CA ASP A 90 -13.96 21.00 7.76
C ASP A 90 -14.91 19.81 8.01
N ALA A 91 -16.15 19.85 7.48
CA ALA A 91 -17.12 18.78 7.66
C ALA A 91 -16.56 17.42 7.20
N LEU A 92 -16.53 16.46 8.11
CA LEU A 92 -15.95 15.12 7.91
C LEU A 92 -14.48 15.14 7.44
N ARG A 93 -13.70 16.12 7.94
CA ARG A 93 -12.29 16.29 7.64
C ARG A 93 -11.48 16.63 8.85
N THR A 94 -10.26 16.14 8.91
CA THR A 94 -9.29 16.48 9.95
C THR A 94 -7.86 16.43 9.38
N LEU A 95 -6.99 17.26 9.96
CA LEU A 95 -5.56 17.22 9.70
C LEU A 95 -4.81 16.35 10.73
N ASP A 96 -5.55 15.75 11.66
CA ASP A 96 -5.00 14.79 12.59
C ASP A 96 -5.00 13.40 11.93
N GLU A 97 -3.85 12.96 11.46
CA GLU A 97 -3.65 11.71 10.73
C GLU A 97 -4.19 10.47 11.46
N ARG A 98 -4.27 10.54 12.80
CA ARG A 98 -4.84 9.44 13.62
C ARG A 98 -6.32 9.17 13.36
N TYR A 99 -7.04 10.14 12.80
CA TYR A 99 -8.48 10.08 12.57
C TYR A 99 -8.89 10.25 11.12
N SER A 100 -7.93 10.48 10.23
CA SER A 100 -8.17 10.59 8.78
C SER A 100 -7.94 9.25 8.06
N VAL A 101 -8.19 9.23 6.77
CA VAL A 101 -7.91 8.08 5.88
C VAL A 101 -6.43 7.71 5.85
N ILE A 102 -5.53 8.59 6.29
CA ILE A 102 -4.10 8.28 6.49
C ILE A 102 -3.94 7.09 7.45
N ARG A 103 -4.71 7.04 8.54
CA ARG A 103 -4.66 5.93 9.49
C ARG A 103 -5.02 4.59 8.85
N VAL A 104 -5.94 4.60 7.87
CA VAL A 104 -6.27 3.39 7.10
C VAL A 104 -5.09 2.97 6.23
N GLY A 105 -4.41 3.94 5.61
CA GLY A 105 -3.18 3.71 4.85
C GLY A 105 -2.05 3.11 5.70
N ASP A 106 -1.88 3.59 6.95
CA ASP A 106 -0.92 3.01 7.91
C ASP A 106 -1.20 1.52 8.15
N GLU A 107 -2.45 1.17 8.44
CA GLU A 107 -2.85 -0.24 8.67
C GLU A 107 -2.59 -1.12 7.44
N ILE A 108 -2.87 -0.61 6.24
CA ILE A 108 -2.58 -1.34 5.00
C ILE A 108 -1.07 -1.52 4.83
N ALA A 109 -0.28 -0.48 5.08
CA ALA A 109 1.17 -0.53 4.98
C ALA A 109 1.78 -1.52 5.99
N ASP A 110 1.27 -1.52 7.23
CA ASP A 110 1.70 -2.44 8.27
C ASP A 110 1.42 -3.90 7.87
N ILE A 111 0.20 -4.21 7.45
CA ILE A 111 -0.21 -5.56 7.02
C ILE A 111 0.66 -6.05 5.85
N LEU A 112 0.89 -5.21 4.84
CA LEU A 112 1.71 -5.58 3.69
C LEU A 112 3.18 -5.78 4.09
N THR A 113 3.70 -4.94 4.99
CA THR A 113 5.06 -5.05 5.50
C THR A 113 5.25 -6.32 6.33
N GLU A 114 4.28 -6.69 7.17
CA GLU A 114 4.27 -7.97 7.91
C GLU A 114 4.24 -9.18 6.96
N ALA A 115 3.61 -9.03 5.79
CA ALA A 115 3.63 -10.04 4.73
C ALA A 115 4.93 -10.05 3.90
N GLY A 116 5.93 -9.23 4.27
CA GLY A 116 7.23 -9.16 3.58
C GLY A 116 7.22 -8.31 2.31
N ILE A 117 6.18 -7.49 2.08
CA ILE A 117 6.08 -6.60 0.93
C ILE A 117 6.61 -5.22 1.32
N SER A 118 7.57 -4.69 0.56
CA SER A 118 8.12 -3.35 0.78
C SER A 118 7.14 -2.28 0.29
N VAL A 119 6.73 -1.38 1.20
CA VAL A 119 5.69 -0.37 0.97
C VAL A 119 6.24 1.03 1.22
N LEU A 120 5.86 1.97 0.38
CA LEU A 120 5.91 3.40 0.65
C LEU A 120 4.51 3.91 0.94
N HIS A 121 4.33 4.64 2.03
CA HIS A 121 3.09 5.32 2.36
C HIS A 121 3.34 6.83 2.38
N ASP A 122 2.74 7.56 1.44
CA ASP A 122 2.82 9.03 1.36
C ASP A 122 1.63 9.64 2.10
N THR A 123 1.93 10.49 3.09
CA THR A 123 0.93 11.14 3.93
C THR A 123 0.75 12.63 3.61
N GLN A 124 1.25 13.10 2.46
CA GLN A 124 1.13 14.51 2.11
C GLN A 124 -0.33 14.97 2.03
N PRO A 125 -0.62 16.17 2.58
CA PRO A 125 -1.98 16.71 2.56
C PRO A 125 -2.33 17.30 1.18
N ASN A 126 -2.62 16.44 0.21
CA ASN A 126 -2.89 16.83 -1.16
C ASN A 126 -4.16 17.69 -1.32
N ASP A 127 -5.12 17.60 -0.40
CA ASP A 127 -6.38 18.33 -0.41
C ASP A 127 -6.43 19.55 0.54
N TYR A 128 -5.32 19.86 1.21
CA TYR A 128 -5.23 21.01 2.11
C TYR A 128 -4.08 21.95 1.68
N PRO A 129 -4.20 23.29 1.84
CA PRO A 129 -5.40 24.04 2.26
C PRO A 129 -6.47 24.17 1.19
N ASN A 130 -6.22 23.70 -0.02
CA ASN A 130 -7.14 23.81 -1.15
C ASN A 130 -7.58 22.43 -1.63
N TYR A 131 -8.86 22.14 -1.52
CA TYR A 131 -9.45 20.91 -2.04
C TYR A 131 -9.25 20.75 -3.55
N ASN A 132 -9.53 21.83 -4.29
CA ASN A 132 -9.36 21.84 -5.74
C ASN A 132 -7.88 21.65 -6.12
N GLY A 133 -7.63 20.79 -7.10
CA GLY A 133 -6.27 20.47 -7.55
C GLY A 133 -5.58 19.35 -6.76
N ALA A 134 -6.27 18.68 -5.81
CA ALA A 134 -5.73 17.55 -5.06
C ALA A 134 -5.22 16.44 -5.99
N TYR A 135 -5.97 16.08 -7.01
CA TYR A 135 -5.55 15.07 -8.00
C TYR A 135 -4.26 15.45 -8.74
N GLU A 136 -4.11 16.72 -9.09
CA GLU A 136 -2.90 17.17 -9.78
C GLU A 136 -1.68 17.13 -8.86
N ARG A 137 -1.83 17.50 -7.58
CA ARG A 137 -0.75 17.40 -6.60
C ARG A 137 -0.37 15.94 -6.36
N MET A 138 -1.36 15.06 -6.15
CA MET A 138 -1.14 13.63 -6.01
C MET A 138 -0.45 13.04 -7.25
N ARG A 139 -0.86 13.43 -8.47
CA ARG A 139 -0.21 12.99 -9.71
C ARG A 139 1.29 13.34 -9.73
N GLN A 140 1.64 14.58 -9.35
CA GLN A 140 3.04 15.01 -9.27
C GLN A 140 3.83 14.22 -8.23
N THR A 141 3.23 13.92 -7.08
CA THR A 141 3.81 13.06 -6.05
C THR A 141 4.09 11.66 -6.60
N ILE A 142 3.11 11.04 -7.27
CA ILE A 142 3.28 9.71 -7.88
C ILE A 142 4.40 9.73 -8.94
N GLU A 143 4.43 10.72 -9.82
CA GLU A 143 5.47 10.85 -10.85
C GLU A 143 6.87 10.97 -10.22
N GLY A 144 7.00 11.69 -9.09
CA GLY A 144 8.24 11.75 -8.32
C GLY A 144 8.67 10.38 -7.81
N TYR A 145 7.77 9.65 -7.16
CA TYR A 145 8.06 8.30 -6.65
C TYR A 145 8.42 7.32 -7.76
N LEU A 146 7.69 7.34 -8.89
CA LEU A 146 8.00 6.46 -10.02
C LEU A 146 9.37 6.75 -10.65
N ALA A 147 9.81 8.00 -10.63
CA ALA A 147 11.14 8.36 -11.10
C ALA A 147 12.26 7.92 -10.14
N GLU A 148 11.99 7.93 -8.82
CA GLU A 148 12.95 7.55 -7.78
C GLU A 148 13.01 6.03 -7.56
N TYR A 149 11.86 5.35 -7.64
CA TYR A 149 11.72 3.92 -7.33
C TYR A 149 11.17 3.12 -8.53
N PRO A 150 12.04 2.70 -9.47
CA PRO A 150 11.61 1.89 -10.62
C PRO A 150 11.03 0.50 -10.25
N SER A 151 11.22 0.07 -9.00
CA SER A 151 10.67 -1.17 -8.43
C SER A 151 9.17 -1.12 -8.15
N LEU A 152 8.57 0.08 -8.11
CA LEU A 152 7.15 0.23 -7.85
C LEU A 152 6.30 -0.46 -8.92
N SER A 153 5.47 -1.38 -8.49
CA SER A 153 4.63 -2.25 -9.34
C SER A 153 3.14 -2.04 -9.10
N LEU A 154 2.77 -1.53 -7.93
CA LEU A 154 1.37 -1.26 -7.54
C LEU A 154 1.26 0.11 -6.89
N ILE A 155 0.21 0.85 -7.25
CA ILE A 155 -0.17 2.11 -6.61
C ILE A 155 -1.58 1.96 -6.08
N HIS A 156 -1.76 2.23 -4.78
CA HIS A 156 -3.07 2.32 -4.11
C HIS A 156 -3.38 3.79 -3.82
N ILE A 157 -4.58 4.25 -4.21
CA ILE A 157 -5.05 5.64 -4.08
C ILE A 157 -6.30 5.68 -3.22
#